data_8b418b796aa84aa4cc9689a696a5b853
#
_entry.id   8b418b796aa84aa4cc9689a696a5b853
#
_cell.length_a   1.000
_cell.length_b   1.000
_cell.length_c   1.000
_cell.angle_alpha   90.00
_cell.angle_beta   90.00
_cell.angle_gamma   90.00
#
_symmetry.space_group_name_H-M   'P 1'
#
loop_
_entity.id
_entity.type
_entity.pdbx_description
1 polymer ?
#
loop_
_entity_poly.entity_id
_entity_poly.type
_entity_poly.pdbx_seq_one_letter_code
_entity_poly.pdbx_strand_id
1 'polypeptide(L)'
;MSGVRKKINHLAVFKQRTKNDDNAELSKSVIISARKSGKLNLSSRGLSTVPDRIWSINELTKEELHDLHFELDYEHKEERWWEQEPLKVLDLSSNNLTAISDKVQFLTELSTLDLHNNLLEELPSEIGSLNKLRILNLSDNKLKSLTLQLYMLEELGELHLKNNDLSILEPEIGNLIMLIHMDLSYNNLSELPIGIGYLVRLVTLDLSHNMIKELPPDMTSMRSLKTLDVSFNQLEILPPFGELRKIEKIMLQSNNLKNFPDVSGCSALRVLHLDNNNILEIEPECLEGATLLKKLTLAYNKIEMIPEEIMKLINLEVFDLSHNNISLIPFCIGILPNLKQFVIKGNNIKNVRGDIIRCGTPRILTHIRQITDSTNVNTRELLQSSASISTYPDKYMMKSTKLLSLAGQNLLELPDEVLENAVEASVETIDLSRNKLSELPEKMSAIVTVTDVKLISNHLTLLPEWIGEKYKHLQALDISKNYLQSLPSSISCLQYLRYIDLSFNRFVELPEAIYNVVSLESLIANDNLIEKIDVSSLEKLRKLAILDLTNNNIAHVPPELGNLKNLRNLSLLGNCFKYPRQAILMKDTEEVLSYLRNLIPR
;
A
#
# COMPACT_ATOMS: atom_id res chain seq x y z
N MET A 1 2.78 -45.63 -34.07
CA MET A 1 3.71 -44.66 -34.68
C MET A 1 3.91 -43.52 -33.68
N SER A 2 5.04 -43.55 -33.02
CA SER A 2 5.42 -42.71 -31.90
C SER A 2 6.14 -41.43 -32.37
N GLY A 3 5.60 -40.29 -32.07
CA GLY A 3 6.22 -38.99 -32.31
C GLY A 3 6.91 -38.46 -31.06
N VAL A 4 8.22 -38.70 -30.96
CA VAL A 4 9.07 -38.20 -29.88
C VAL A 4 9.32 -36.70 -30.09
N ARG A 5 8.79 -35.83 -29.19
CA ARG A 5 9.19 -34.41 -29.08
C ARG A 5 10.53 -34.33 -28.36
N LYS A 6 11.58 -33.97 -29.07
CA LYS A 6 12.88 -33.60 -28.50
C LYS A 6 12.74 -32.32 -27.68
N LYS A 7 12.96 -32.42 -26.35
CA LYS A 7 13.27 -31.26 -25.48
C LYS A 7 14.70 -30.84 -25.80
N ILE A 8 14.86 -29.61 -26.28
CA ILE A 8 16.17 -28.97 -26.41
C ILE A 8 16.52 -28.43 -25.02
N ASN A 9 17.41 -29.14 -24.33
CA ASN A 9 18.04 -28.64 -23.11
C ASN A 9 19.14 -27.65 -23.51
N HIS A 10 18.94 -26.37 -23.31
CA HIS A 10 20.03 -25.40 -23.26
C HIS A 10 20.71 -25.48 -21.87
N LEU A 11 21.52 -26.50 -21.69
CA LEU A 11 22.56 -26.53 -20.68
C LEU A 11 23.73 -25.69 -21.23
N ALA A 12 23.83 -24.44 -20.78
CA ALA A 12 25.04 -23.65 -20.98
C ALA A 12 26.20 -24.37 -20.27
N VAL A 13 27.17 -24.81 -21.04
CA VAL A 13 28.41 -25.43 -20.55
C VAL A 13 29.21 -24.35 -19.83
N PHE A 14 29.15 -24.32 -18.48
CA PHE A 14 30.05 -23.52 -17.67
C PHE A 14 31.46 -24.11 -17.77
N LYS A 15 32.33 -23.46 -18.54
CA LYS A 15 33.77 -23.63 -18.40
C LYS A 15 34.20 -23.02 -17.06
N GLN A 16 34.74 -23.85 -16.15
CA GLN A 16 35.49 -23.39 -14.99
C GLN A 16 36.61 -22.45 -15.48
N ARG A 17 36.46 -21.14 -15.18
CA ARG A 17 37.53 -20.15 -15.40
C ARG A 17 38.56 -20.28 -14.29
N THR A 18 39.81 -20.36 -14.68
CA THR A 18 41.00 -20.31 -13.82
C THR A 18 41.08 -18.95 -13.13
N LYS A 19 41.44 -18.96 -11.82
CA LYS A 19 41.77 -17.79 -11.00
C LYS A 19 42.92 -16.99 -11.66
N ASN A 20 42.61 -15.93 -12.38
CA ASN A 20 43.48 -14.79 -12.71
C ASN A 20 42.89 -13.97 -13.87
N ASP A 21 41.69 -13.40 -13.68
CA ASP A 21 41.18 -12.33 -14.56
C ASP A 21 40.42 -11.32 -13.70
N ASP A 22 41.18 -10.50 -12.94
CA ASP A 22 40.61 -9.41 -12.12
C ASP A 22 40.12 -8.20 -12.96
N ASN A 23 40.16 -8.31 -14.30
CA ASN A 23 39.59 -7.35 -15.23
C ASN A 23 38.78 -8.10 -16.31
N ALA A 24 37.63 -8.62 -15.95
CA ALA A 24 36.70 -9.18 -16.94
C ALA A 24 36.15 -8.03 -17.80
N GLU A 25 36.79 -7.75 -18.94
CA GLU A 25 36.23 -6.84 -19.95
C GLU A 25 34.83 -7.30 -20.33
N LEU A 26 33.87 -6.38 -20.24
CA LEU A 26 32.50 -6.65 -20.72
C LEU A 26 32.56 -6.96 -22.21
N SER A 27 32.00 -8.10 -22.63
CA SER A 27 31.94 -8.43 -24.05
C SER A 27 31.07 -7.39 -24.78
N LYS A 28 31.46 -7.03 -26.02
CA LYS A 28 30.72 -6.07 -26.86
C LYS A 28 29.23 -6.43 -26.94
N SER A 29 28.88 -7.71 -27.02
CA SER A 29 27.48 -8.20 -27.08
C SER A 29 26.67 -7.87 -25.84
N VAL A 30 27.27 -7.91 -24.65
CA VAL A 30 26.61 -7.55 -23.37
C VAL A 30 26.34 -6.04 -23.33
N ILE A 31 27.29 -5.22 -23.76
CA ILE A 31 27.15 -3.75 -23.82
C ILE A 31 26.01 -3.38 -24.78
N ILE A 32 26.00 -3.94 -25.97
CA ILE A 32 24.95 -3.70 -26.99
C ILE A 32 23.58 -4.10 -26.45
N SER A 33 23.49 -5.29 -25.84
CA SER A 33 22.23 -5.76 -25.24
C SER A 33 21.75 -4.82 -24.10
N ALA A 34 22.67 -4.33 -23.27
CA ALA A 34 22.37 -3.41 -22.20
C ALA A 34 21.84 -2.05 -22.73
N ARG A 35 22.47 -1.50 -23.77
CA ARG A 35 22.03 -0.28 -24.44
C ARG A 35 20.67 -0.41 -25.14
N LYS A 36 20.37 -1.58 -25.71
CA LYS A 36 19.04 -1.84 -26.32
C LYS A 36 17.92 -1.97 -25.28
N SER A 37 18.22 -2.54 -24.13
CA SER A 37 17.20 -2.88 -23.12
C SER A 37 17.13 -1.88 -21.96
N GLY A 38 18.15 -1.03 -21.80
CA GLY A 38 18.33 -0.20 -20.59
C GLY A 38 18.62 -1.02 -19.32
N LYS A 39 19.00 -2.31 -19.46
CA LYS A 39 19.19 -3.25 -18.34
C LYS A 39 20.50 -3.99 -18.47
N LEU A 40 21.26 -4.05 -17.39
CA LEU A 40 22.51 -4.80 -17.30
C LEU A 40 22.48 -5.69 -16.07
N ASN A 41 22.59 -7.00 -16.31
CA ASN A 41 22.69 -8.00 -15.24
C ASN A 41 24.10 -8.62 -15.26
N LEU A 42 24.83 -8.41 -14.15
CA LEU A 42 26.13 -8.97 -13.87
C LEU A 42 26.14 -9.77 -12.56
N SER A 43 24.99 -10.26 -12.12
CA SER A 43 24.88 -11.04 -10.90
C SER A 43 25.66 -12.36 -10.98
N SER A 44 26.15 -12.83 -9.84
CA SER A 44 26.79 -14.15 -9.66
C SER A 44 28.00 -14.39 -10.58
N ARG A 45 28.80 -13.36 -10.85
CA ARG A 45 29.99 -13.46 -11.69
C ARG A 45 31.30 -13.54 -10.90
N GLY A 46 31.23 -13.45 -9.56
CA GLY A 46 32.41 -13.46 -8.69
C GLY A 46 33.29 -12.21 -8.84
N LEU A 47 32.68 -11.08 -9.21
CA LEU A 47 33.38 -9.81 -9.40
C LEU A 47 33.87 -9.28 -8.05
N SER A 48 35.16 -8.93 -7.96
CA SER A 48 35.76 -8.20 -6.83
C SER A 48 35.70 -6.69 -7.02
N THR A 49 35.64 -6.24 -8.28
CA THR A 49 35.49 -4.84 -8.66
C THR A 49 34.52 -4.71 -9.82
N VAL A 50 33.85 -3.57 -9.91
CA VAL A 50 32.95 -3.27 -11.01
C VAL A 50 33.76 -2.88 -12.24
N PRO A 51 33.58 -3.48 -13.41
CA PRO A 51 34.30 -3.12 -14.63
C PRO A 51 34.09 -1.65 -15.02
N ASP A 52 35.17 -0.91 -15.26
CA ASP A 52 35.15 0.54 -15.51
C ASP A 52 34.24 0.94 -16.69
N ARG A 53 34.11 0.06 -17.69
CA ARG A 53 33.25 0.30 -18.86
C ARG A 53 31.77 0.50 -18.53
N ILE A 54 31.31 0.03 -17.38
CA ILE A 54 29.91 0.19 -16.94
C ILE A 54 29.60 1.66 -16.70
N TRP A 55 30.52 2.39 -16.11
CA TRP A 55 30.33 3.79 -15.74
C TRP A 55 30.17 4.72 -16.94
N SER A 56 30.72 4.33 -18.10
CA SER A 56 30.58 5.03 -19.38
C SER A 56 29.75 4.24 -20.40
N ILE A 57 28.86 3.37 -19.94
CA ILE A 57 28.07 2.48 -20.83
C ILE A 57 27.16 3.26 -21.79
N ASN A 58 26.70 4.43 -21.39
CA ASN A 58 25.87 5.29 -22.22
C ASN A 58 26.66 6.10 -23.25
N GLU A 59 27.99 6.13 -23.14
CA GLU A 59 28.87 6.85 -24.04
C GLU A 59 29.45 5.93 -25.10
N LEU A 60 29.48 6.38 -26.35
CA LEU A 60 30.15 5.66 -27.44
C LEU A 60 31.66 5.89 -27.36
N THR A 61 32.45 4.83 -27.43
CA THR A 61 33.91 4.97 -27.53
C THR A 61 34.30 5.47 -28.92
N LYS A 62 35.53 6.03 -29.03
CA LYS A 62 36.06 6.47 -30.33
C LYS A 62 36.14 5.35 -31.36
N GLU A 63 36.38 4.12 -30.90
CA GLU A 63 36.39 2.92 -31.74
C GLU A 63 34.99 2.54 -32.22
N GLU A 64 33.99 2.58 -31.33
CA GLU A 64 32.60 2.35 -31.67
C GLU A 64 32.07 3.44 -32.64
N LEU A 65 32.48 4.69 -32.48
CA LEU A 65 32.16 5.79 -33.40
C LEU A 65 32.84 5.60 -34.76
N HIS A 66 34.07 5.06 -34.79
CA HIS A 66 34.79 4.79 -36.01
C HIS A 66 34.16 3.60 -36.76
N ASP A 67 33.79 2.54 -36.07
CA ASP A 67 33.09 1.38 -36.65
C ASP A 67 31.73 1.81 -37.25
N LEU A 68 30.99 2.72 -36.59
CA LEU A 68 29.75 3.31 -37.09
C LEU A 68 29.93 4.16 -38.38
N HIS A 69 31.08 4.80 -38.57
CA HIS A 69 31.38 5.57 -39.78
C HIS A 69 31.75 4.69 -40.97
N PHE A 70 32.26 3.48 -40.73
CA PHE A 70 32.64 2.53 -41.80
C PHE A 70 31.47 1.62 -42.24
N GLU A 71 30.44 1.38 -41.40
CA GLU A 71 29.29 0.52 -41.70
C GLU A 71 28.09 1.27 -42.30
N LEU A 72 28.29 2.44 -42.93
CA LEU A 72 27.26 3.06 -43.78
C LEU A 72 26.91 2.30 -45.06
N ASP A 73 27.49 1.11 -45.27
CA ASP A 73 27.16 0.18 -46.36
C ASP A 73 26.17 -0.90 -45.90
N TYR A 74 24.96 -0.66 -46.21
CA TYR A 74 23.77 -1.38 -46.70
C TYR A 74 23.28 -2.72 -46.13
N GLU A 75 23.84 -3.42 -45.19
CA GLU A 75 23.27 -4.76 -44.83
C GLU A 75 23.00 -5.08 -43.36
N HIS A 76 23.35 -4.26 -42.39
CA HIS A 76 23.02 -4.53 -40.98
C HIS A 76 22.00 -3.54 -40.37
N LYS A 77 20.71 -3.92 -40.42
CA LYS A 77 19.56 -3.21 -39.86
C LYS A 77 19.51 -3.16 -38.33
N GLU A 78 20.55 -3.55 -37.60
CA GLU A 78 20.43 -3.88 -36.19
C GLU A 78 20.96 -2.84 -35.18
N GLU A 79 21.67 -1.77 -35.61
CA GLU A 79 22.29 -0.85 -34.64
C GLU A 79 22.07 0.62 -34.99
N ARG A 80 20.86 1.08 -34.77
CA ARG A 80 20.57 2.52 -34.88
C ARG A 80 20.89 3.17 -33.54
N TRP A 81 21.93 4.04 -33.47
CA TRP A 81 22.37 4.73 -32.26
C TRP A 81 21.25 5.55 -31.55
N TRP A 82 20.23 5.97 -32.27
CA TRP A 82 19.04 6.67 -31.72
C TRP A 82 17.99 5.72 -31.10
N GLU A 83 18.16 4.41 -31.15
CA GLU A 83 17.33 3.43 -30.47
C GLU A 83 17.95 2.96 -29.15
N GLN A 84 19.05 3.61 -28.69
CA GLN A 84 19.72 3.24 -27.45
C GLN A 84 18.94 3.81 -26.25
N GLU A 85 18.62 2.91 -25.34
CA GLU A 85 18.05 3.27 -24.02
C GLU A 85 19.18 3.50 -23.01
N PRO A 86 19.13 4.59 -22.23
CA PRO A 86 20.07 4.76 -21.15
C PRO A 86 19.92 3.63 -20.12
N LEU A 87 20.99 3.32 -19.39
CA LEU A 87 20.95 2.27 -18.36
C LEU A 87 20.01 2.66 -17.22
N LYS A 88 18.91 1.94 -17.07
CA LYS A 88 17.88 2.14 -16.04
C LYS A 88 17.96 1.11 -14.92
N VAL A 89 18.44 -0.10 -15.23
CA VAL A 89 18.51 -1.21 -14.27
C VAL A 89 19.91 -1.81 -14.30
N LEU A 90 20.57 -1.80 -13.14
CA LEU A 90 21.88 -2.42 -12.93
C LEU A 90 21.79 -3.44 -11.81
N ASP A 91 22.05 -4.68 -12.12
CA ASP A 91 22.12 -5.81 -11.19
C ASP A 91 23.56 -6.29 -11.06
N LEU A 92 24.16 -6.05 -9.89
CA LEU A 92 25.49 -6.47 -9.49
C LEU A 92 25.44 -7.45 -8.31
N SER A 93 24.30 -8.02 -8.03
CA SER A 93 24.06 -8.87 -6.88
C SER A 93 24.90 -10.14 -6.88
N SER A 94 25.08 -10.72 -5.71
CA SER A 94 25.76 -12.00 -5.51
C SER A 94 27.18 -12.03 -6.13
N ASN A 95 27.97 -11.00 -5.85
CA ASN A 95 29.38 -10.88 -6.22
C ASN A 95 30.27 -10.75 -4.97
N ASN A 96 31.52 -10.37 -5.14
CA ASN A 96 32.50 -10.16 -4.05
C ASN A 96 32.93 -8.69 -3.96
N LEU A 97 32.03 -7.76 -4.28
CA LEU A 97 32.34 -6.34 -4.30
C LEU A 97 32.56 -5.82 -2.88
N THR A 98 33.69 -5.16 -2.65
CA THR A 98 34.01 -4.51 -1.36
C THR A 98 33.71 -3.02 -1.35
N ALA A 99 33.67 -2.39 -2.51
CA ALA A 99 33.35 -0.97 -2.68
C ALA A 99 32.70 -0.72 -4.04
N ILE A 100 31.97 0.37 -4.14
CA ILE A 100 31.46 0.92 -5.41
C ILE A 100 32.24 2.18 -5.74
N SER A 101 32.61 2.34 -7.02
CA SER A 101 33.34 3.52 -7.48
C SER A 101 32.47 4.79 -7.42
N ASP A 102 33.12 5.95 -7.17
CA ASP A 102 32.58 7.30 -7.29
C ASP A 102 31.99 7.59 -8.69
N LYS A 103 32.46 6.86 -9.71
CA LYS A 103 31.96 6.94 -11.09
C LYS A 103 30.48 6.52 -11.23
N VAL A 104 29.86 5.95 -10.19
CA VAL A 104 28.43 5.65 -10.16
C VAL A 104 27.56 6.87 -10.49
N GLN A 105 28.03 8.08 -10.16
CA GLN A 105 27.38 9.36 -10.48
C GLN A 105 27.07 9.56 -11.98
N PHE A 106 27.78 8.89 -12.88
CA PHE A 106 27.55 9.01 -14.33
C PHE A 106 26.33 8.23 -14.82
N LEU A 107 25.75 7.37 -13.98
CA LEU A 107 24.55 6.58 -14.31
C LEU A 107 23.25 7.31 -13.89
N THR A 108 23.10 8.56 -14.28
CA THR A 108 22.01 9.46 -13.84
C THR A 108 20.59 8.98 -14.16
N GLU A 109 20.45 8.10 -15.17
CA GLU A 109 19.15 7.56 -15.58
C GLU A 109 18.78 6.26 -14.85
N LEU A 110 19.61 5.83 -13.89
CA LEU A 110 19.40 4.58 -13.17
C LEU A 110 18.18 4.69 -12.26
N SER A 111 17.25 3.77 -12.42
CA SER A 111 16.03 3.65 -11.61
C SER A 111 16.08 2.49 -10.62
N THR A 112 16.89 1.47 -10.91
CA THR A 112 17.06 0.30 -10.05
C THR A 112 18.53 -0.08 -9.96
N LEU A 113 19.04 -0.17 -8.74
CA LEU A 113 20.39 -0.63 -8.43
C LEU A 113 20.31 -1.78 -7.43
N ASP A 114 20.75 -2.95 -7.86
CA ASP A 114 20.78 -4.14 -7.02
C ASP A 114 22.23 -4.53 -6.73
N LEU A 115 22.59 -4.46 -5.45
CA LEU A 115 23.92 -4.74 -4.91
C LEU A 115 23.86 -5.81 -3.80
N HIS A 116 22.74 -6.53 -3.69
CA HIS A 116 22.58 -7.50 -2.59
C HIS A 116 23.60 -8.62 -2.67
N ASN A 117 23.88 -9.22 -1.51
CA ASN A 117 24.81 -10.33 -1.37
C ASN A 117 26.20 -10.01 -1.97
N ASN A 118 26.85 -9.01 -1.38
CA ASN A 118 28.21 -8.56 -1.65
C ASN A 118 28.99 -8.38 -0.34
N LEU A 119 30.13 -7.70 -0.37
CA LEU A 119 31.00 -7.46 0.79
C LEU A 119 31.19 -5.96 1.04
N LEU A 120 30.21 -5.15 0.70
CA LEU A 120 30.30 -3.68 0.81
C LEU A 120 30.33 -3.26 2.28
N GLU A 121 31.34 -2.46 2.65
CA GLU A 121 31.46 -1.88 4.00
C GLU A 121 30.95 -0.44 4.05
N GLU A 122 31.01 0.28 2.93
CA GLU A 122 30.57 1.67 2.79
C GLU A 122 30.04 1.93 1.37
N LEU A 123 29.31 3.03 1.21
CA LEU A 123 28.85 3.55 -0.07
C LEU A 123 29.54 4.86 -0.40
N PRO A 124 29.88 5.13 -1.68
CA PRO A 124 30.41 6.41 -2.09
C PRO A 124 29.37 7.53 -1.94
N SER A 125 29.80 8.75 -1.64
CA SER A 125 28.92 9.92 -1.54
C SER A 125 28.15 10.20 -2.83
N GLU A 126 28.75 9.84 -3.97
CA GLU A 126 28.26 10.03 -5.33
C GLU A 126 26.98 9.24 -5.62
N ILE A 127 26.61 8.27 -4.76
CA ILE A 127 25.32 7.57 -4.85
C ILE A 127 24.14 8.55 -4.82
N GLY A 128 24.27 9.66 -4.08
CA GLY A 128 23.27 10.72 -3.99
C GLY A 128 22.99 11.47 -5.30
N SER A 129 23.83 11.28 -6.33
CA SER A 129 23.64 11.88 -7.66
C SER A 129 22.60 11.12 -8.52
N LEU A 130 22.18 9.93 -8.09
CA LEU A 130 21.23 9.09 -8.81
C LEU A 130 19.79 9.53 -8.58
N ASN A 131 19.43 10.73 -8.96
CA ASN A 131 18.15 11.38 -8.64
C ASN A 131 16.90 10.62 -9.16
N LYS A 132 17.06 9.70 -10.13
CA LYS A 132 15.97 8.88 -10.68
C LYS A 132 15.88 7.49 -10.04
N LEU A 133 16.71 7.22 -9.03
CA LEU A 133 16.74 5.92 -8.38
C LEU A 133 15.47 5.70 -7.54
N ARG A 134 14.78 4.61 -7.83
CA ARG A 134 13.53 4.22 -7.16
C ARG A 134 13.66 2.98 -6.31
N ILE A 135 14.55 2.07 -6.68
CA ILE A 135 14.80 0.82 -5.97
C ILE A 135 16.29 0.69 -5.73
N LEU A 136 16.68 0.61 -4.46
CA LEU A 136 18.04 0.36 -4.02
C LEU A 136 18.06 -0.85 -3.10
N ASN A 137 18.71 -1.93 -3.56
CA ASN A 137 18.88 -3.14 -2.78
C ASN A 137 20.34 -3.33 -2.37
N LEU A 138 20.59 -3.22 -1.08
CA LEU A 138 21.89 -3.36 -0.41
C LEU A 138 21.89 -4.49 0.62
N SER A 139 20.87 -5.37 0.58
CA SER A 139 20.75 -6.48 1.52
C SER A 139 21.95 -7.40 1.47
N ASP A 140 22.23 -8.09 2.58
CA ASP A 140 23.32 -9.06 2.68
C ASP A 140 24.69 -8.47 2.32
N ASN A 141 25.07 -7.39 3.00
CA ASN A 141 26.37 -6.73 2.89
C ASN A 141 26.99 -6.54 4.30
N LYS A 142 27.97 -5.66 4.45
CA LYS A 142 28.68 -5.35 5.69
C LYS A 142 28.66 -3.85 6.03
N LEU A 143 27.60 -3.16 5.61
CA LEU A 143 27.47 -1.71 5.79
C LEU A 143 27.32 -1.39 7.28
N LYS A 144 28.18 -0.49 7.80
CA LYS A 144 28.17 -0.02 9.19
C LYS A 144 27.39 1.27 9.37
N SER A 145 27.35 2.09 8.34
CA SER A 145 26.61 3.35 8.27
C SER A 145 26.21 3.65 6.83
N LEU A 146 25.27 4.58 6.66
CA LEU A 146 24.87 5.09 5.36
C LEU A 146 25.48 6.47 5.13
N THR A 147 25.84 6.78 3.89
CA THR A 147 26.31 8.12 3.53
C THR A 147 25.15 9.13 3.56
N LEU A 148 25.38 10.36 4.05
CA LEU A 148 24.35 11.40 4.11
C LEU A 148 23.75 11.73 2.73
N GLN A 149 24.53 11.59 1.67
CA GLN A 149 24.07 11.85 0.30
C GLN A 149 23.02 10.85 -0.18
N LEU A 150 22.96 9.64 0.40
CA LEU A 150 21.90 8.67 0.09
C LEU A 150 20.51 9.25 0.40
N TYR A 151 20.40 10.05 1.45
CA TYR A 151 19.14 10.68 1.86
C TYR A 151 18.71 11.84 0.95
N MET A 152 19.47 12.15 -0.11
CA MET A 152 19.09 13.11 -1.17
C MET A 152 18.34 12.44 -2.34
N LEU A 153 18.14 11.13 -2.31
CA LEU A 153 17.45 10.38 -3.36
C LEU A 153 15.93 10.58 -3.28
N GLU A 154 15.44 11.70 -3.79
CA GLU A 154 14.06 12.15 -3.63
C GLU A 154 13.00 11.19 -4.25
N GLU A 155 13.37 10.45 -5.31
CA GLU A 155 12.46 9.49 -5.98
C GLU A 155 12.51 8.07 -5.38
N LEU A 156 13.33 7.82 -4.34
CA LEU A 156 13.53 6.49 -3.81
C LEU A 156 12.24 5.95 -3.17
N GLY A 157 11.73 4.85 -3.72
CA GLY A 157 10.50 4.18 -3.28
C GLY A 157 10.75 2.92 -2.46
N GLU A 158 11.84 2.20 -2.73
CA GLU A 158 12.19 0.97 -2.05
C GLU A 158 13.65 0.97 -1.61
N LEU A 159 13.90 0.73 -0.32
CA LEU A 159 15.23 0.66 0.27
C LEU A 159 15.37 -0.64 1.06
N HIS A 160 16.20 -1.54 0.57
CA HIS A 160 16.48 -2.83 1.21
C HIS A 160 17.89 -2.83 1.79
N LEU A 161 17.99 -2.95 3.11
CA LEU A 161 19.23 -2.92 3.90
C LEU A 161 19.33 -4.13 4.85
N LYS A 162 18.53 -5.16 4.59
CA LYS A 162 18.49 -6.37 5.38
C LYS A 162 19.88 -7.00 5.51
N ASN A 163 20.17 -7.53 6.71
CA ASN A 163 21.40 -8.27 7.00
C ASN A 163 22.65 -7.47 6.65
N ASN A 164 22.85 -6.40 7.39
CA ASN A 164 24.03 -5.54 7.40
C ASN A 164 24.53 -5.33 8.83
N ASP A 165 25.54 -4.49 9.03
CA ASP A 165 26.11 -4.17 10.34
C ASP A 165 25.72 -2.75 10.82
N LEU A 166 24.57 -2.21 10.35
CA LEU A 166 24.14 -0.85 10.67
C LEU A 166 23.84 -0.71 12.17
N SER A 167 24.51 0.22 12.82
CA SER A 167 24.32 0.54 14.24
C SER A 167 23.54 1.82 14.49
N ILE A 168 23.55 2.74 13.54
CA ILE A 168 22.91 4.06 13.61
C ILE A 168 22.21 4.34 12.29
N LEU A 169 21.07 5.01 12.36
CA LEU A 169 20.36 5.58 11.23
C LEU A 169 20.24 7.08 11.45
N GLU A 170 20.68 7.87 10.47
CA GLU A 170 20.70 9.32 10.60
C GLU A 170 19.29 9.94 10.50
N PRO A 171 19.03 11.09 11.17
CA PRO A 171 17.74 11.77 11.12
C PRO A 171 17.27 12.16 9.71
N GLU A 172 18.24 12.37 8.80
CA GLU A 172 18.03 12.70 7.39
C GLU A 172 17.28 11.61 6.60
N ILE A 173 17.11 10.41 7.17
CA ILE A 173 16.23 9.37 6.59
C ILE A 173 14.83 9.92 6.28
N GLY A 174 14.36 10.89 7.06
CA GLY A 174 13.09 11.57 6.85
C GLY A 174 12.95 12.33 5.53
N ASN A 175 14.07 12.60 4.83
CA ASN A 175 14.07 13.26 3.53
C ASN A 175 13.59 12.33 2.40
N LEU A 176 13.61 11.01 2.61
CA LEU A 176 13.14 10.02 1.63
C LEU A 176 11.61 9.93 1.61
N ILE A 177 10.94 11.04 1.39
CA ILE A 177 9.47 11.18 1.49
C ILE A 177 8.67 10.31 0.52
N MET A 178 9.30 9.82 -0.55
CA MET A 178 8.67 8.93 -1.53
C MET A 178 8.76 7.46 -1.16
N LEU A 179 9.43 7.12 -0.07
CA LEU A 179 9.68 5.74 0.34
C LEU A 179 8.37 5.02 0.68
N ILE A 180 8.20 3.83 0.10
CA ILE A 180 7.02 2.97 0.26
C ILE A 180 7.38 1.69 1.03
N HIS A 181 8.56 1.13 0.76
CA HIS A 181 9.05 -0.09 1.38
C HIS A 181 10.46 0.12 1.95
N MET A 182 10.64 -0.23 3.22
CA MET A 182 11.92 -0.15 3.92
C MET A 182 12.16 -1.41 4.73
N ASP A 183 13.27 -2.09 4.44
CA ASP A 183 13.71 -3.28 5.16
C ASP A 183 15.07 -3.02 5.80
N LEU A 184 15.09 -2.97 7.12
CA LEU A 184 16.26 -2.81 7.99
C LEU A 184 16.47 -4.03 8.89
N SER A 185 15.81 -5.15 8.57
CA SER A 185 15.89 -6.35 9.38
C SER A 185 17.32 -6.92 9.44
N TYR A 186 17.63 -7.63 10.54
CA TYR A 186 18.96 -8.20 10.76
C TYR A 186 20.08 -7.17 10.69
N ASN A 187 20.00 -6.14 11.54
CA ASN A 187 21.03 -5.14 11.74
C ASN A 187 21.38 -4.99 13.24
N ASN A 188 22.17 -4.00 13.60
CA ASN A 188 22.60 -3.73 14.97
C ASN A 188 22.01 -2.42 15.53
N LEU A 189 20.85 -1.97 15.01
CA LEU A 189 20.23 -0.71 15.40
C LEU A 189 19.78 -0.77 16.86
N SER A 190 20.22 0.19 17.67
CA SER A 190 19.81 0.33 19.08
C SER A 190 18.70 1.35 19.29
N GLU A 191 18.54 2.30 18.37
CA GLU A 191 17.54 3.35 18.39
C GLU A 191 17.15 3.77 16.98
N LEU A 192 16.04 4.46 16.86
CA LEU A 192 15.55 5.04 15.60
C LEU A 192 15.51 6.57 15.71
N PRO A 193 15.92 7.29 14.67
CA PRO A 193 15.84 8.75 14.66
C PRO A 193 14.38 9.23 14.53
N ILE A 194 14.09 10.41 15.06
CA ILE A 194 12.80 11.10 14.96
C ILE A 194 12.37 11.24 13.49
N GLY A 195 13.34 11.47 12.59
CA GLY A 195 13.11 11.61 11.14
C GLY A 195 12.32 10.48 10.51
N ILE A 196 12.31 9.27 11.08
CA ILE A 196 11.55 8.14 10.52
C ILE A 196 10.04 8.43 10.45
N GLY A 197 9.50 9.27 11.35
CA GLY A 197 8.09 9.67 11.36
C GLY A 197 7.68 10.51 10.14
N TYR A 198 8.63 11.12 9.43
CA TYR A 198 8.36 11.91 8.22
C TYR A 198 8.11 11.05 6.98
N LEU A 199 8.33 9.74 7.05
CA LEU A 199 8.07 8.79 5.98
C LEU A 199 6.56 8.49 5.85
N VAL A 200 5.75 9.50 5.63
CA VAL A 200 4.27 9.42 5.65
C VAL A 200 3.68 8.52 4.56
N ARG A 201 4.46 8.20 3.51
CA ARG A 201 4.05 7.31 2.41
C ARG A 201 4.45 5.85 2.64
N LEU A 202 5.24 5.57 3.68
CA LEU A 202 5.74 4.24 3.95
C LEU A 202 4.58 3.27 4.24
N VAL A 203 4.56 2.16 3.53
CA VAL A 203 3.55 1.10 3.62
C VAL A 203 4.07 -0.09 4.42
N THR A 204 5.34 -0.44 4.24
CA THR A 204 5.96 -1.58 4.92
C THR A 204 7.28 -1.14 5.55
N LEU A 205 7.41 -1.40 6.86
CA LEU A 205 8.62 -1.18 7.64
C LEU A 205 8.99 -2.48 8.35
N ASP A 206 10.15 -3.03 8.02
CA ASP A 206 10.73 -4.18 8.71
C ASP A 206 11.99 -3.74 9.47
N LEU A 207 11.93 -3.86 10.80
CA LEU A 207 12.99 -3.56 11.75
C LEU A 207 13.33 -4.80 12.59
N SER A 208 12.87 -5.98 12.18
CA SER A 208 13.05 -7.21 12.95
C SER A 208 14.52 -7.57 13.10
N HIS A 209 14.84 -8.32 14.17
CA HIS A 209 16.21 -8.73 14.46
C HIS A 209 17.20 -7.57 14.55
N ASN A 210 16.91 -6.63 15.46
CA ASN A 210 17.77 -5.52 15.84
C ASN A 210 17.92 -5.46 17.37
N MET A 211 18.44 -4.36 17.92
CA MET A 211 18.62 -4.15 19.35
C MET A 211 17.78 -2.96 19.87
N ILE A 212 16.69 -2.62 19.20
CA ILE A 212 15.88 -1.42 19.47
C ILE A 212 15.17 -1.58 20.82
N LYS A 213 15.29 -0.56 21.68
CA LYS A 213 14.69 -0.53 23.02
C LYS A 213 13.39 0.25 23.08
N GLU A 214 13.25 1.26 22.22
CA GLU A 214 12.05 2.11 22.15
C GLU A 214 11.80 2.57 20.72
N LEU A 215 10.56 2.88 20.42
CA LEU A 215 10.16 3.47 19.15
C LEU A 215 9.88 4.96 19.34
N PRO A 216 10.33 5.83 18.43
CA PRO A 216 10.07 7.26 18.54
C PRO A 216 8.57 7.55 18.44
N PRO A 217 8.01 8.47 19.24
CA PRO A 217 6.59 8.83 19.20
C PRO A 217 6.13 9.30 17.82
N ASP A 218 7.01 9.93 17.06
CA ASP A 218 6.75 10.48 15.72
C ASP A 218 6.36 9.41 14.69
N MET A 219 6.63 8.12 14.95
CA MET A 219 6.17 7.01 14.11
C MET A 219 4.64 6.97 13.97
N THR A 220 3.90 7.52 14.91
CA THR A 220 2.44 7.63 14.82
C THR A 220 1.98 8.51 13.65
N SER A 221 2.85 9.35 13.11
CA SER A 221 2.60 10.19 11.92
C SER A 221 2.63 9.41 10.59
N MET A 222 3.06 8.15 10.58
CA MET A 222 3.19 7.31 9.38
C MET A 222 1.84 6.77 8.90
N ARG A 223 0.96 7.65 8.45
CA ARG A 223 -0.47 7.38 8.16
C ARG A 223 -0.72 6.36 7.04
N SER A 224 0.28 6.03 6.24
CA SER A 224 0.16 5.02 5.16
C SER A 224 0.63 3.64 5.58
N LEU A 225 1.21 3.50 6.78
CA LEU A 225 1.81 2.27 7.24
C LEU A 225 0.75 1.16 7.38
N LYS A 226 1.00 0.01 6.73
CA LYS A 226 0.14 -1.17 6.76
C LYS A 226 0.78 -2.33 7.50
N THR A 227 2.09 -2.47 7.38
CA THR A 227 2.83 -3.56 8.01
C THR A 227 4.01 -2.99 8.77
N LEU A 228 4.08 -3.29 10.06
CA LEU A 228 5.17 -2.99 10.96
C LEU A 228 5.70 -4.29 11.55
N ASP A 229 6.96 -4.60 11.29
CA ASP A 229 7.67 -5.70 11.94
C ASP A 229 8.81 -5.13 12.80
N VAL A 230 8.69 -5.28 14.10
CA VAL A 230 9.71 -4.95 15.09
C VAL A 230 10.01 -6.14 16.00
N SER A 231 9.75 -7.35 15.50
CA SER A 231 10.01 -8.59 16.22
C SER A 231 11.51 -8.80 16.45
N PHE A 232 11.83 -9.61 17.47
CA PHE A 232 13.22 -9.91 17.84
C PHE A 232 14.05 -8.65 18.10
N ASN A 233 13.54 -7.79 18.99
CA ASN A 233 14.19 -6.59 19.49
C ASN A 233 14.22 -6.59 21.03
N GLN A 234 14.48 -5.45 21.64
CA GLN A 234 14.54 -5.28 23.09
C GLN A 234 13.50 -4.28 23.60
N LEU A 235 12.38 -4.12 22.89
CA LEU A 235 11.35 -3.13 23.20
C LEU A 235 10.73 -3.37 24.58
N GLU A 236 10.73 -2.35 25.43
CA GLU A 236 10.09 -2.39 26.75
C GLU A 236 8.78 -1.58 26.77
N ILE A 237 8.72 -0.49 26.00
CA ILE A 237 7.61 0.44 25.93
C ILE A 237 7.31 0.75 24.46
N LEU A 238 6.05 0.98 24.16
CA LEU A 238 5.58 1.36 22.83
C LEU A 238 4.85 2.69 22.88
N PRO A 239 4.95 3.53 21.83
CA PRO A 239 4.09 4.68 21.68
C PRO A 239 2.64 4.23 21.39
N PRO A 240 1.60 5.06 21.68
CA PRO A 240 0.23 4.74 21.33
C PRO A 240 0.06 4.69 19.81
N PHE A 241 -0.34 3.55 19.25
CA PHE A 241 -0.50 3.37 17.80
C PHE A 241 -1.79 3.95 17.22
N GLY A 242 -2.62 4.61 18.02
CA GLY A 242 -3.98 5.04 17.66
C GLY A 242 -4.12 5.91 16.41
N GLU A 243 -3.06 6.59 15.97
CA GLU A 243 -3.06 7.37 14.74
C GLU A 243 -2.78 6.53 13.47
N LEU A 244 -2.30 5.29 13.61
CA LEU A 244 -1.99 4.39 12.50
C LEU A 244 -3.25 3.69 11.96
N ARG A 245 -4.21 4.44 11.46
CA ARG A 245 -5.54 3.93 11.05
C ARG A 245 -5.50 2.91 9.91
N LYS A 246 -4.42 2.87 9.12
CA LYS A 246 -4.26 1.94 7.99
C LYS A 246 -3.45 0.70 8.32
N ILE A 247 -2.96 0.58 9.55
CA ILE A 247 -2.14 -0.55 9.95
C ILE A 247 -2.96 -1.84 9.91
N GLU A 248 -2.50 -2.82 9.16
CA GLU A 248 -3.16 -4.11 9.00
C GLU A 248 -2.45 -5.22 9.79
N LYS A 249 -1.14 -5.08 9.98
CA LYS A 249 -0.30 -6.10 10.60
C LYS A 249 0.77 -5.48 11.48
N ILE A 250 0.84 -5.90 12.75
CA ILE A 250 1.88 -5.53 13.71
C ILE A 250 2.53 -6.82 14.25
N MET A 251 3.85 -6.90 14.15
CA MET A 251 4.65 -8.01 14.66
C MET A 251 5.60 -7.48 15.73
N LEU A 252 5.38 -7.94 16.97
CA LEU A 252 6.08 -7.52 18.18
C LEU A 252 6.62 -8.73 18.97
N GLN A 253 6.60 -9.91 18.36
CA GLN A 253 7.07 -11.12 19.04
C GLN A 253 8.55 -11.04 19.38
N SER A 254 8.93 -11.70 20.50
CA SER A 254 10.31 -11.74 21.00
C SER A 254 10.86 -10.35 21.30
N ASN A 255 10.20 -9.67 22.23
CA ASN A 255 10.59 -8.41 22.83
C ASN A 255 10.50 -8.48 24.37
N ASN A 256 10.64 -7.34 25.06
CA ASN A 256 10.59 -7.25 26.53
C ASN A 256 9.34 -6.52 27.03
N LEU A 257 8.27 -6.45 26.25
CA LEU A 257 7.06 -5.70 26.58
C LEU A 257 6.40 -6.21 27.86
N LYS A 258 6.08 -5.29 28.77
CA LYS A 258 5.39 -5.56 30.04
C LYS A 258 3.90 -5.30 29.95
N ASN A 259 3.51 -4.33 29.15
CA ASN A 259 2.13 -3.91 28.95
C ASN A 259 1.64 -4.33 27.56
N PHE A 260 0.34 -4.54 27.44
CA PHE A 260 -0.30 -4.75 26.13
C PHE A 260 -0.23 -3.44 25.33
N PRO A 261 0.08 -3.46 24.00
CA PRO A 261 0.13 -2.26 23.20
C PRO A 261 -1.25 -1.61 23.03
N ASP A 262 -1.33 -0.30 23.12
CA ASP A 262 -2.54 0.43 22.81
C ASP A 262 -2.77 0.45 21.30
N VAL A 263 -3.73 -0.37 20.85
CA VAL A 263 -4.16 -0.47 19.44
C VAL A 263 -5.60 0.03 19.23
N SER A 264 -6.13 0.80 20.19
CA SER A 264 -7.53 1.26 20.20
C SER A 264 -7.94 2.03 18.95
N GLY A 265 -7.04 2.79 18.33
CA GLY A 265 -7.29 3.52 17.09
C GLY A 265 -6.99 2.76 15.79
N CYS A 266 -6.44 1.54 15.87
CA CYS A 266 -6.01 0.75 14.72
C CYS A 266 -7.18 0.00 14.05
N SER A 267 -8.13 0.72 13.48
CA SER A 267 -9.38 0.15 12.95
C SER A 267 -9.19 -0.83 11.78
N ALA A 268 -8.07 -0.78 11.08
CA ALA A 268 -7.75 -1.71 9.98
C ALA A 268 -6.97 -2.95 10.43
N LEU A 269 -6.59 -3.05 11.72
CA LEU A 269 -5.71 -4.10 12.24
C LEU A 269 -6.34 -5.48 12.12
N ARG A 270 -5.61 -6.41 11.50
CA ARG A 270 -6.03 -7.79 11.26
C ARG A 270 -5.16 -8.82 11.96
N VAL A 271 -3.88 -8.51 12.13
CA VAL A 271 -2.89 -9.43 12.71
C VAL A 271 -2.04 -8.70 13.73
N LEU A 272 -2.03 -9.24 14.96
CA LEU A 272 -1.20 -8.76 16.06
C LEU A 272 -0.46 -9.96 16.67
N HIS A 273 0.87 -9.95 16.56
CA HIS A 273 1.76 -10.93 17.14
C HIS A 273 2.52 -10.36 18.33
N LEU A 274 2.33 -10.94 19.52
CA LEU A 274 2.94 -10.54 20.79
C LEU A 274 3.60 -11.71 21.52
N ASP A 275 3.86 -12.79 20.82
CA ASP A 275 4.44 -13.99 21.41
C ASP A 275 5.82 -13.71 22.02
N ASN A 276 6.16 -14.43 23.09
CA ASN A 276 7.47 -14.32 23.74
C ASN A 276 7.80 -12.88 24.18
N ASN A 277 6.96 -12.35 25.07
CA ASN A 277 7.12 -11.08 25.77
C ASN A 277 6.94 -11.25 27.28
N ASN A 278 6.81 -10.17 28.03
CA ASN A 278 6.61 -10.16 29.48
C ASN A 278 5.24 -9.59 29.88
N ILE A 279 4.23 -9.65 28.99
CA ILE A 279 2.91 -9.04 29.20
C ILE A 279 2.20 -9.72 30.37
N LEU A 280 1.72 -8.90 31.32
CA LEU A 280 1.05 -9.36 32.54
C LEU A 280 -0.47 -9.44 32.36
N GLU A 281 -1.04 -8.50 31.63
CA GLU A 281 -2.49 -8.38 31.43
C GLU A 281 -2.83 -7.81 30.05
N ILE A 282 -4.07 -8.04 29.64
CA ILE A 282 -4.65 -7.46 28.42
C ILE A 282 -5.61 -6.37 28.89
N GLU A 283 -5.21 -5.12 28.75
CA GLU A 283 -6.03 -3.99 29.13
C GLU A 283 -7.21 -3.85 28.15
N PRO A 284 -8.47 -3.83 28.64
CA PRO A 284 -9.66 -3.80 27.79
C PRO A 284 -9.69 -2.60 26.82
N GLU A 285 -9.27 -1.44 27.31
CA GLU A 285 -9.27 -0.17 26.58
C GLU A 285 -8.34 -0.22 25.35
N CYS A 286 -7.25 -0.97 25.44
CA CYS A 286 -6.28 -1.12 24.37
C CYS A 286 -6.81 -1.88 23.14
N LEU A 287 -7.90 -2.64 23.32
CA LEU A 287 -8.54 -3.41 22.23
C LEU A 287 -9.70 -2.65 21.58
N GLU A 288 -10.09 -1.49 22.12
CA GLU A 288 -11.20 -0.73 21.56
C GLU A 288 -10.91 -0.28 20.12
N GLY A 289 -11.86 -0.53 19.21
CA GLY A 289 -11.71 -0.21 17.78
C GLY A 289 -11.00 -1.25 16.91
N ALA A 290 -10.25 -2.22 17.48
CA ALA A 290 -9.59 -3.29 16.73
C ALA A 290 -10.56 -4.40 16.27
N THR A 291 -11.75 -4.05 15.82
CA THR A 291 -12.85 -4.98 15.51
C THR A 291 -12.58 -5.88 14.30
N LEU A 292 -11.64 -5.52 13.42
CA LEU A 292 -11.24 -6.32 12.27
C LEU A 292 -10.13 -7.35 12.60
N LEU A 293 -9.69 -7.42 13.87
CA LEU A 293 -8.62 -8.31 14.29
C LEU A 293 -9.02 -9.77 14.07
N LYS A 294 -8.23 -10.47 13.26
CA LYS A 294 -8.42 -11.89 12.93
C LYS A 294 -7.47 -12.81 13.66
N LYS A 295 -6.26 -12.34 13.91
CA LYS A 295 -5.22 -13.13 14.55
C LYS A 295 -4.57 -12.35 15.67
N LEU A 296 -4.67 -12.89 16.88
CA LEU A 296 -4.01 -12.41 18.09
C LEU A 296 -3.21 -13.55 18.69
N THR A 297 -1.89 -13.39 18.78
CA THR A 297 -1.02 -14.38 19.41
C THR A 297 -0.24 -13.75 20.56
N LEU A 298 -0.30 -14.39 21.71
CA LEU A 298 0.25 -13.98 22.99
C LEU A 298 0.94 -15.14 23.71
N ALA A 299 1.40 -16.14 22.96
CA ALA A 299 2.07 -17.28 23.53
C ALA A 299 3.36 -16.87 24.25
N TYR A 300 3.73 -17.61 25.31
CA TYR A 300 4.92 -17.34 26.11
C TYR A 300 4.97 -15.91 26.67
N ASN A 301 3.90 -15.54 27.39
CA ASN A 301 3.79 -14.32 28.19
C ASN A 301 3.52 -14.67 29.67
N LYS A 302 3.11 -13.68 30.45
CA LYS A 302 2.81 -13.83 31.89
C LYS A 302 1.37 -13.50 32.22
N ILE A 303 0.46 -13.61 31.25
CA ILE A 303 -0.94 -13.23 31.38
C ILE A 303 -1.66 -14.11 32.36
N GLU A 304 -2.36 -13.53 33.33
CA GLU A 304 -3.11 -14.22 34.36
C GLU A 304 -4.61 -14.33 34.08
N MET A 305 -5.16 -13.35 33.39
CA MET A 305 -6.59 -13.26 33.07
C MET A 305 -6.86 -12.85 31.62
N ILE A 306 -7.97 -13.34 31.08
CA ILE A 306 -8.52 -12.92 29.79
C ILE A 306 -9.68 -11.98 30.11
N PRO A 307 -9.67 -10.72 29.63
CA PRO A 307 -10.77 -9.79 29.87
C PRO A 307 -12.03 -10.23 29.11
N GLU A 308 -13.20 -9.90 29.63
CA GLU A 308 -14.47 -10.23 28.99
C GLU A 308 -14.67 -9.45 27.67
N GLU A 309 -14.09 -8.27 27.57
CA GLU A 309 -14.11 -7.39 26.39
C GLU A 309 -13.51 -8.03 25.14
N ILE A 310 -12.78 -9.14 25.25
CA ILE A 310 -12.31 -9.94 24.12
C ILE A 310 -13.48 -10.36 23.20
N MET A 311 -14.70 -10.42 23.73
CA MET A 311 -15.93 -10.70 22.97
C MET A 311 -16.20 -9.64 21.88
N LYS A 312 -15.68 -8.42 22.01
CA LYS A 312 -15.80 -7.36 21.02
C LYS A 312 -15.04 -7.69 19.73
N LEU A 313 -14.06 -8.60 19.78
CA LEU A 313 -13.27 -9.04 18.64
C LEU A 313 -14.00 -10.10 17.82
N ILE A 314 -15.16 -9.77 17.28
CA ILE A 314 -16.08 -10.71 16.59
C ILE A 314 -15.46 -11.40 15.36
N ASN A 315 -14.43 -10.78 14.75
CA ASN A 315 -13.72 -11.32 13.60
C ASN A 315 -12.53 -12.20 13.95
N LEU A 316 -12.27 -12.44 15.25
CA LEU A 316 -11.13 -13.20 15.71
C LEU A 316 -11.23 -14.67 15.27
N GLU A 317 -10.26 -15.10 14.45
CA GLU A 317 -10.16 -16.46 13.92
C GLU A 317 -9.13 -17.30 14.68
N VAL A 318 -8.01 -16.67 15.08
CA VAL A 318 -6.91 -17.32 15.78
C VAL A 318 -6.58 -16.55 17.06
N PHE A 319 -6.65 -17.24 18.18
CA PHE A 319 -6.29 -16.70 19.49
C PHE A 319 -5.37 -17.69 20.20
N ASP A 320 -4.09 -17.33 20.33
CA ASP A 320 -3.08 -18.16 20.99
C ASP A 320 -2.62 -17.50 22.29
N LEU A 321 -2.89 -18.17 23.39
CA LEU A 321 -2.51 -17.81 24.75
C LEU A 321 -1.68 -18.91 25.40
N SER A 322 -1.05 -19.80 24.63
CA SER A 322 -0.26 -20.89 25.17
C SER A 322 0.91 -20.40 26.01
N HIS A 323 1.27 -21.19 27.02
CA HIS A 323 2.40 -20.89 27.91
C HIS A 323 2.29 -19.51 28.59
N ASN A 324 1.16 -19.29 29.27
CA ASN A 324 0.89 -18.15 30.15
C ASN A 324 0.56 -18.63 31.57
N ASN A 325 0.08 -17.73 32.45
CA ASN A 325 -0.31 -18.01 33.81
C ASN A 325 -1.83 -18.05 34.01
N ILE A 326 -2.61 -18.25 32.96
CA ILE A 326 -4.08 -18.15 32.97
C ILE A 326 -4.66 -19.28 33.84
N SER A 327 -5.53 -18.89 34.77
CA SER A 327 -6.20 -19.81 35.67
C SER A 327 -7.67 -20.07 35.29
N LEU A 328 -8.33 -19.15 34.63
CA LEU A 328 -9.73 -19.23 34.24
C LEU A 328 -9.94 -18.81 32.80
N ILE A 329 -10.77 -19.54 32.07
CA ILE A 329 -11.26 -19.16 30.74
C ILE A 329 -12.62 -18.50 30.91
N PRO A 330 -12.81 -17.23 30.50
CA PRO A 330 -14.11 -16.57 30.59
C PRO A 330 -15.09 -17.17 29.58
N PHE A 331 -16.38 -17.14 29.93
CA PHE A 331 -17.43 -17.73 29.12
C PHE A 331 -17.62 -17.00 27.76
N CYS A 332 -17.26 -15.73 27.69
CA CYS A 332 -17.32 -14.93 26.48
C CYS A 332 -16.51 -15.52 25.31
N ILE A 333 -15.47 -16.33 25.57
CA ILE A 333 -14.74 -17.05 24.50
C ILE A 333 -15.66 -17.99 23.71
N GLY A 334 -16.66 -18.61 24.37
CA GLY A 334 -17.64 -19.48 23.72
C GLY A 334 -18.55 -18.76 22.73
N ILE A 335 -18.71 -17.45 22.87
CA ILE A 335 -19.62 -16.62 22.06
C ILE A 335 -18.96 -16.16 20.76
N LEU A 336 -17.59 -16.13 20.68
CA LEU A 336 -16.87 -15.68 19.50
C LEU A 336 -17.26 -16.50 18.24
N PRO A 337 -17.92 -15.88 17.23
CA PRO A 337 -18.54 -16.63 16.14
C PRO A 337 -17.54 -17.21 15.15
N ASN A 338 -16.40 -16.53 14.97
CA ASN A 338 -15.43 -16.84 13.93
C ASN A 338 -14.18 -17.56 14.45
N LEU A 339 -14.12 -17.87 15.76
CA LEU A 339 -12.93 -18.44 16.38
C LEU A 339 -12.71 -19.90 15.94
N LYS A 340 -11.68 -20.12 15.11
CA LYS A 340 -11.30 -21.41 14.53
C LYS A 340 -10.19 -22.09 15.33
N GLN A 341 -9.27 -21.30 15.87
CA GLN A 341 -8.12 -21.78 16.61
C GLN A 341 -7.99 -21.01 17.94
N PHE A 342 -8.21 -21.71 19.04
CA PHE A 342 -8.01 -21.22 20.41
C PHE A 342 -7.00 -22.13 21.12
N VAL A 343 -5.82 -21.59 21.38
CA VAL A 343 -4.70 -22.36 21.97
C VAL A 343 -4.40 -21.82 23.35
N ILE A 344 -4.55 -22.69 24.37
CA ILE A 344 -4.35 -22.37 25.81
C ILE A 344 -3.44 -23.39 26.52
N LYS A 345 -2.73 -24.21 25.75
CA LYS A 345 -1.82 -25.22 26.29
C LYS A 345 -0.72 -24.55 27.13
N GLY A 346 -0.28 -25.19 28.19
CA GLY A 346 0.79 -24.66 29.04
C GLY A 346 0.34 -23.60 30.05
N ASN A 347 -0.97 -23.48 30.31
CA ASN A 347 -1.56 -22.67 31.36
C ASN A 347 -2.06 -23.52 32.54
N ASN A 348 -2.33 -22.88 33.67
CA ASN A 348 -2.85 -23.55 34.90
C ASN A 348 -4.38 -23.43 35.00
N ILE A 349 -5.11 -23.82 33.94
CA ILE A 349 -6.56 -23.68 33.84
C ILE A 349 -7.27 -24.56 34.87
N LYS A 350 -8.17 -23.96 35.65
CA LYS A 350 -8.93 -24.65 36.73
C LYS A 350 -10.37 -24.97 36.35
N ASN A 351 -11.00 -24.16 35.48
CA ASN A 351 -12.42 -24.29 35.14
C ASN A 351 -12.71 -25.18 33.92
N VAL A 352 -11.68 -25.62 33.19
CA VAL A 352 -11.81 -26.57 32.07
C VAL A 352 -10.83 -27.71 32.28
N ARG A 353 -11.32 -28.95 32.18
CA ARG A 353 -10.52 -30.17 32.40
C ARG A 353 -9.42 -30.30 31.33
N GLY A 354 -8.26 -30.78 31.76
CA GLY A 354 -7.09 -30.90 30.86
C GLY A 354 -7.28 -31.90 29.70
N ASP A 355 -8.17 -32.88 29.83
CA ASP A 355 -8.55 -33.78 28.72
C ASP A 355 -9.32 -33.03 27.61
N ILE A 356 -10.19 -32.09 27.98
CA ILE A 356 -10.93 -31.23 27.04
C ILE A 356 -9.98 -30.29 26.31
N ILE A 357 -9.02 -29.68 27.02
CA ILE A 357 -8.01 -28.80 26.45
C ILE A 357 -7.17 -29.53 25.39
N ARG A 358 -6.85 -30.82 25.64
CA ARG A 358 -6.09 -31.63 24.66
C ARG A 358 -6.88 -32.00 23.41
N CYS A 359 -8.22 -32.01 23.48
CA CYS A 359 -9.08 -32.30 22.35
C CYS A 359 -9.18 -31.14 21.33
N GLY A 360 -8.60 -29.97 21.63
CA GLY A 360 -8.54 -28.81 20.74
C GLY A 360 -9.75 -27.89 20.75
N THR A 361 -9.68 -26.86 19.95
CA THR A 361 -10.62 -25.72 19.95
C THR A 361 -12.10 -26.09 19.90
N PRO A 362 -12.59 -26.97 18.99
CA PRO A 362 -14.03 -27.26 18.92
C PRO A 362 -14.58 -27.85 20.21
N ARG A 363 -13.80 -28.70 20.86
CA ARG A 363 -14.22 -29.34 22.10
C ARG A 363 -14.22 -28.37 23.28
N ILE A 364 -13.23 -27.48 23.36
CA ILE A 364 -13.15 -26.42 24.36
C ILE A 364 -14.36 -25.49 24.23
N LEU A 365 -14.64 -24.98 23.04
CA LEU A 365 -15.77 -24.07 22.80
C LEU A 365 -17.12 -24.71 23.08
N THR A 366 -17.31 -25.98 22.70
CA THR A 366 -18.54 -26.72 23.01
C THR A 366 -18.72 -26.87 24.53
N HIS A 367 -17.65 -27.18 25.24
CA HIS A 367 -17.71 -27.34 26.71
C HIS A 367 -18.03 -26.02 27.42
N ILE A 368 -17.39 -24.89 26.98
CA ILE A 368 -17.68 -23.56 27.53
C ILE A 368 -19.15 -23.20 27.30
N ARG A 369 -19.68 -23.41 26.09
CA ARG A 369 -21.09 -23.17 25.76
C ARG A 369 -22.05 -24.01 26.63
N GLN A 370 -21.75 -25.28 26.85
CA GLN A 370 -22.58 -26.17 27.70
C GLN A 370 -22.62 -25.73 29.17
N ILE A 371 -21.48 -25.24 29.72
CA ILE A 371 -21.46 -24.69 31.06
C ILE A 371 -22.29 -23.41 31.14
N THR A 372 -22.21 -22.55 30.15
CA THR A 372 -22.99 -21.31 30.03
C THR A 372 -24.48 -21.62 30.03
N ASP A 373 -24.93 -22.60 29.23
CA ASP A 373 -26.35 -23.02 29.17
C ASP A 373 -26.87 -23.62 30.47
N SER A 374 -26.00 -24.23 31.29
CA SER A 374 -26.38 -24.89 32.55
C SER A 374 -26.37 -23.96 33.77
N THR A 375 -25.64 -22.87 33.78
CA THR A 375 -25.50 -21.91 34.91
C THR A 375 -26.49 -20.74 34.90
N ASN A 376 -27.40 -20.71 34.05
CA ASN A 376 -28.31 -19.85 33.46
C ASN A 376 -29.30 -18.93 34.15
N VAL A 377 -29.47 -17.75 33.79
CA VAL A 377 -30.61 -16.88 33.51
C VAL A 377 -30.10 -15.53 32.96
N ASN A 378 -28.94 -15.04 33.42
CA ASN A 378 -28.35 -13.78 32.99
C ASN A 378 -27.66 -13.85 31.60
N THR A 379 -27.27 -15.07 31.15
CA THR A 379 -26.61 -15.27 29.86
C THR A 379 -27.57 -15.12 28.67
N ARG A 380 -28.88 -15.32 28.89
CA ARG A 380 -29.88 -14.99 27.84
C ARG A 380 -30.00 -13.50 27.62
N GLU A 381 -29.83 -12.68 28.65
CA GLU A 381 -29.78 -11.22 28.54
C GLU A 381 -28.44 -10.77 27.91
N LEU A 382 -27.32 -11.40 28.24
CA LEU A 382 -26.02 -11.20 27.58
C LEU A 382 -26.03 -11.70 26.13
N LEU A 383 -26.67 -12.82 25.81
CA LEU A 383 -26.87 -13.31 24.44
C LEU A 383 -27.89 -12.47 23.66
N GLN A 384 -28.89 -11.90 24.33
CA GLN A 384 -29.81 -10.94 23.72
C GLN A 384 -29.15 -9.56 23.57
N SER A 385 -28.27 -9.15 24.50
CA SER A 385 -27.43 -7.96 24.33
C SER A 385 -26.31 -8.20 23.33
N SER A 386 -25.76 -9.40 23.20
CA SER A 386 -24.79 -9.75 22.15
C SER A 386 -25.44 -10.09 20.80
N ALA A 387 -26.71 -10.51 20.78
CA ALA A 387 -27.51 -10.58 19.55
C ALA A 387 -28.02 -9.21 19.09
N SER A 388 -27.97 -8.22 20.00
CA SER A 388 -28.10 -6.79 19.69
C SER A 388 -26.75 -6.06 19.61
N ILE A 389 -25.60 -6.78 19.57
CA ILE A 389 -24.39 -6.22 18.96
C ILE A 389 -24.79 -6.01 17.50
N SER A 390 -25.28 -4.80 17.23
CA SER A 390 -25.70 -4.40 15.92
C SER A 390 -24.57 -4.74 14.96
N THR A 391 -24.89 -5.38 13.87
CA THR A 391 -23.98 -5.62 12.74
C THR A 391 -23.36 -4.30 12.24
N TYR A 392 -23.66 -3.21 12.91
CA TYR A 392 -23.38 -1.84 12.58
C TYR A 392 -22.39 -1.23 13.57
N PRO A 393 -21.49 -0.35 13.11
CA PRO A 393 -20.55 0.34 13.96
C PRO A 393 -21.27 1.16 15.04
N ASP A 394 -20.82 1.04 16.29
CA ASP A 394 -21.37 1.81 17.39
C ASP A 394 -20.87 3.26 17.38
N LYS A 395 -21.51 4.11 18.19
CA LYS A 395 -21.21 5.52 18.32
C LYS A 395 -19.74 5.79 18.73
N TYR A 396 -19.19 4.98 19.64
CA TYR A 396 -17.83 5.18 20.16
C TYR A 396 -16.79 4.82 19.10
N MET A 397 -17.01 3.75 18.36
CA MET A 397 -16.20 3.36 17.23
C MET A 397 -16.21 4.43 16.14
N MET A 398 -17.39 4.94 15.76
CA MET A 398 -17.51 6.04 14.80
C MET A 398 -16.84 7.32 15.28
N LYS A 399 -16.93 7.64 16.57
CA LYS A 399 -16.31 8.83 17.17
C LYS A 399 -14.78 8.77 17.15
N SER A 400 -14.19 7.59 17.41
CA SER A 400 -12.74 7.39 17.40
C SER A 400 -12.15 7.35 15.99
N THR A 401 -12.83 6.67 15.05
CA THR A 401 -12.34 6.49 13.67
C THR A 401 -12.77 7.58 12.72
N LYS A 402 -13.77 8.39 13.08
CA LYS A 402 -14.44 9.35 12.19
C LYS A 402 -15.02 8.70 10.92
N LEU A 403 -15.23 7.38 10.95
CA LEU A 403 -15.64 6.55 9.82
C LEU A 403 -16.97 5.86 10.11
N LEU A 404 -17.94 6.03 9.22
CA LEU A 404 -19.10 5.15 9.11
C LEU A 404 -18.85 4.16 7.96
N SER A 405 -18.55 2.90 8.26
CA SER A 405 -18.37 1.85 7.26
C SER A 405 -19.43 0.77 7.41
N LEU A 406 -20.28 0.65 6.38
CA LEU A 406 -21.27 -0.40 6.21
C LEU A 406 -21.05 -1.17 4.90
N ALA A 407 -19.78 -1.21 4.43
CA ALA A 407 -19.45 -1.81 3.14
C ALA A 407 -19.71 -3.32 3.13
N GLY A 408 -20.34 -3.82 2.05
CA GLY A 408 -20.53 -5.26 1.80
C GLY A 408 -21.56 -5.96 2.67
N GLN A 409 -22.46 -5.23 3.30
CA GLN A 409 -23.51 -5.82 4.18
C GLN A 409 -24.81 -6.18 3.45
N ASN A 410 -24.86 -6.06 2.13
CA ASN A 410 -26.06 -6.33 1.33
C ASN A 410 -27.31 -5.53 1.72
N LEU A 411 -27.14 -4.33 2.28
CA LEU A 411 -28.22 -3.48 2.77
C LEU A 411 -29.09 -2.96 1.62
N LEU A 412 -30.40 -2.99 1.82
CA LEU A 412 -31.40 -2.35 0.97
C LEU A 412 -31.70 -0.93 1.45
N GLU A 413 -31.66 -0.74 2.77
CA GLU A 413 -31.92 0.53 3.46
C GLU A 413 -30.91 0.70 4.60
N LEU A 414 -30.67 1.95 5.02
CA LEU A 414 -29.78 2.25 6.14
C LEU A 414 -30.59 2.36 7.44
N PRO A 415 -30.13 1.69 8.53
CA PRO A 415 -30.82 1.79 9.82
C PRO A 415 -30.71 3.20 10.40
N ASP A 416 -31.83 3.72 10.87
CA ASP A 416 -31.94 5.06 11.45
C ASP A 416 -31.01 5.28 12.66
N GLU A 417 -30.90 4.28 13.54
CA GLU A 417 -30.04 4.31 14.72
C GLU A 417 -28.56 4.53 14.35
N VAL A 418 -28.09 3.91 13.27
CA VAL A 418 -26.71 4.06 12.80
C VAL A 418 -26.43 5.47 12.30
N LEU A 419 -27.41 6.07 11.63
CA LEU A 419 -27.31 7.46 11.15
C LEU A 419 -27.31 8.46 12.31
N GLU A 420 -28.13 8.24 13.32
CA GLU A 420 -28.14 9.05 14.54
C GLU A 420 -26.81 8.98 15.28
N ASN A 421 -26.26 7.78 15.44
CA ASN A 421 -24.92 7.57 15.99
C ASN A 421 -23.82 8.25 15.17
N ALA A 422 -23.92 8.23 13.83
CA ALA A 422 -22.96 8.90 12.94
C ALA A 422 -22.98 10.44 13.08
N VAL A 423 -24.16 11.03 13.25
CA VAL A 423 -24.32 12.47 13.52
C VAL A 423 -23.63 12.84 14.83
N GLU A 424 -23.92 12.09 15.92
CA GLU A 424 -23.32 12.37 17.23
C GLU A 424 -21.80 12.14 17.26
N ALA A 425 -21.30 11.18 16.48
CA ALA A 425 -19.87 10.90 16.33
C ALA A 425 -19.14 11.93 15.46
N SER A 426 -19.85 12.82 14.75
CA SER A 426 -19.29 13.77 13.80
C SER A 426 -18.40 13.08 12.78
N VAL A 427 -18.96 12.10 12.06
CA VAL A 427 -18.26 11.29 11.08
C VAL A 427 -17.78 12.14 9.90
N GLU A 428 -16.56 11.88 9.43
CA GLU A 428 -15.93 12.57 8.30
C GLU A 428 -15.94 11.72 7.02
N THR A 429 -15.84 10.38 7.15
CA THR A 429 -15.85 9.46 6.02
C THR A 429 -17.05 8.51 6.11
N ILE A 430 -17.78 8.37 5.00
CA ILE A 430 -18.91 7.44 4.87
C ILE A 430 -18.57 6.42 3.78
N ASP A 431 -18.52 5.13 4.13
CA ASP A 431 -18.34 4.03 3.19
C ASP A 431 -19.54 3.08 3.23
N LEU A 432 -20.37 3.17 2.19
CA LEU A 432 -21.55 2.32 1.96
C LEU A 432 -21.35 1.41 0.74
N SER A 433 -20.13 1.17 0.33
CA SER A 433 -19.81 0.41 -0.88
C SER A 433 -20.32 -1.03 -0.83
N ARG A 434 -20.62 -1.60 -1.99
CA ARG A 434 -21.06 -3.01 -2.16
C ARG A 434 -22.30 -3.37 -1.35
N ASN A 435 -23.32 -2.50 -1.43
CA ASN A 435 -24.65 -2.74 -0.89
C ASN A 435 -25.69 -2.81 -2.04
N LYS A 436 -26.96 -2.82 -1.69
CA LYS A 436 -28.09 -2.86 -2.64
C LYS A 436 -28.98 -1.62 -2.52
N LEU A 437 -28.39 -0.49 -2.10
CA LEU A 437 -29.11 0.74 -1.89
C LEU A 437 -29.65 1.28 -3.23
N SER A 438 -30.94 1.51 -3.31
CA SER A 438 -31.60 2.17 -4.45
C SER A 438 -31.69 3.68 -4.28
N GLU A 439 -31.73 4.16 -3.04
CA GLU A 439 -31.79 5.56 -2.67
C GLU A 439 -31.03 5.82 -1.36
N LEU A 440 -30.74 7.09 -1.07
CA LEU A 440 -30.09 7.52 0.16
C LEU A 440 -31.11 8.21 1.07
N PRO A 441 -31.21 7.80 2.35
CA PRO A 441 -32.19 8.38 3.27
C PRO A 441 -31.88 9.83 3.61
N GLU A 442 -32.90 10.65 3.75
CA GLU A 442 -32.79 12.08 4.05
C GLU A 442 -32.07 12.36 5.39
N LYS A 443 -32.16 11.45 6.36
CA LYS A 443 -31.46 11.53 7.65
C LYS A 443 -29.93 11.63 7.51
N MET A 444 -29.33 11.10 6.43
CA MET A 444 -27.89 11.29 6.16
C MET A 444 -27.51 12.76 6.03
N SER A 445 -28.42 13.62 5.58
CA SER A 445 -28.18 15.06 5.42
C SER A 445 -27.79 15.78 6.72
N ALA A 446 -28.05 15.17 7.87
CA ALA A 446 -27.69 15.70 9.19
C ALA A 446 -26.19 15.53 9.51
N ILE A 447 -25.45 14.66 8.78
CA ILE A 447 -24.02 14.42 9.00
C ILE A 447 -23.20 15.48 8.23
N VAL A 448 -23.14 16.70 8.71
CA VAL A 448 -22.57 17.84 7.97
C VAL A 448 -21.03 17.89 7.94
N THR A 449 -20.35 17.05 8.71
CA THR A 449 -18.88 17.02 8.84
C THR A 449 -18.19 16.20 7.76
N VAL A 450 -18.94 15.64 6.81
CA VAL A 450 -18.46 14.67 5.83
C VAL A 450 -17.47 15.30 4.84
N THR A 451 -16.32 14.65 4.67
CA THR A 451 -15.28 14.98 3.68
C THR A 451 -15.18 13.96 2.56
N ASP A 452 -15.53 12.69 2.85
CA ASP A 452 -15.38 11.58 1.90
C ASP A 452 -16.63 10.71 1.90
N VAL A 453 -17.18 10.44 0.71
CA VAL A 453 -18.35 9.57 0.52
C VAL A 453 -18.04 8.51 -0.53
N LYS A 454 -18.19 7.23 -0.14
CA LYS A 454 -18.04 6.07 -1.02
C LYS A 454 -19.36 5.29 -1.12
N LEU A 455 -19.90 5.25 -2.32
CA LEU A 455 -21.16 4.58 -2.66
C LEU A 455 -20.98 3.52 -3.76
N ILE A 456 -19.78 3.00 -3.88
CA ILE A 456 -19.33 2.08 -4.95
C ILE A 456 -20.21 0.82 -4.98
N SER A 457 -20.61 0.37 -6.17
CA SER A 457 -21.34 -0.90 -6.35
C SER A 457 -22.63 -0.94 -5.52
N ASN A 458 -23.54 -0.02 -5.80
CA ASN A 458 -24.91 0.01 -5.30
C ASN A 458 -25.93 -0.02 -6.47
N HIS A 459 -27.19 0.20 -6.17
CA HIS A 459 -28.26 0.26 -7.16
C HIS A 459 -28.85 1.68 -7.32
N LEU A 460 -28.07 2.70 -7.03
CA LEU A 460 -28.52 4.10 -7.06
C LEU A 460 -28.87 4.52 -8.49
N THR A 461 -30.05 5.09 -8.67
CA THR A 461 -30.50 5.68 -9.94
C THR A 461 -30.46 7.20 -9.93
N LEU A 462 -30.52 7.81 -8.76
CA LEU A 462 -30.45 9.25 -8.52
C LEU A 462 -29.66 9.55 -7.26
N LEU A 463 -29.06 10.72 -7.20
CA LEU A 463 -28.51 11.29 -5.96
C LEU A 463 -29.43 12.42 -5.49
N PRO A 464 -29.67 12.55 -4.17
CA PRO A 464 -30.51 13.62 -3.64
C PRO A 464 -29.79 14.98 -3.65
N GLU A 465 -30.56 16.08 -3.79
CA GLU A 465 -30.03 17.45 -3.82
C GLU A 465 -29.32 17.84 -2.53
N TRP A 466 -29.72 17.31 -1.38
CA TRP A 466 -29.09 17.63 -0.11
C TRP A 466 -27.59 17.29 -0.04
N ILE A 467 -27.06 16.38 -0.90
CA ILE A 467 -25.61 16.08 -0.93
C ILE A 467 -24.82 17.37 -1.22
N GLY A 468 -25.18 18.11 -2.26
CA GLY A 468 -24.51 19.36 -2.59
C GLY A 468 -24.82 20.50 -1.64
N GLU A 469 -26.02 20.51 -1.04
CA GLU A 469 -26.47 21.57 -0.13
C GLU A 469 -25.86 21.46 1.27
N LYS A 470 -25.72 20.22 1.81
CA LYS A 470 -25.35 19.96 3.21
C LYS A 470 -23.89 19.56 3.36
N TYR A 471 -23.31 18.81 2.43
CA TYR A 471 -21.94 18.30 2.54
C TYR A 471 -20.89 19.30 2.03
N LYS A 472 -20.92 20.53 2.55
CA LYS A 472 -20.09 21.65 2.07
C LYS A 472 -18.59 21.41 2.16
N HIS A 473 -18.13 20.48 2.98
CA HIS A 473 -16.72 20.13 3.18
C HIS A 473 -16.30 18.91 2.36
N LEU A 474 -17.17 18.35 1.50
CA LEU A 474 -16.90 17.16 0.72
C LEU A 474 -15.71 17.38 -0.22
N GLN A 475 -14.71 16.49 -0.12
CA GLN A 475 -13.49 16.51 -0.91
C GLN A 475 -13.43 15.35 -1.92
N ALA A 476 -13.97 14.19 -1.55
CA ALA A 476 -14.01 13.03 -2.41
C ALA A 476 -15.40 12.41 -2.46
N LEU A 477 -15.88 12.13 -3.68
CA LEU A 477 -17.16 11.46 -3.93
C LEU A 477 -16.94 10.32 -4.93
N ASP A 478 -17.11 9.08 -4.47
CA ASP A 478 -17.04 7.89 -5.32
C ASP A 478 -18.41 7.24 -5.42
N ILE A 479 -19.01 7.34 -6.59
CA ILE A 479 -20.33 6.80 -6.94
C ILE A 479 -20.25 5.79 -8.08
N SER A 480 -19.07 5.22 -8.27
CA SER A 480 -18.83 4.25 -9.34
C SER A 480 -19.67 2.97 -9.19
N LYS A 481 -19.92 2.29 -10.30
CA LYS A 481 -20.70 1.04 -10.36
C LYS A 481 -22.11 1.19 -9.79
N ASN A 482 -22.88 2.14 -10.34
CA ASN A 482 -24.28 2.39 -10.05
C ASN A 482 -25.11 2.48 -11.34
N TYR A 483 -26.33 2.99 -11.28
CA TYR A 483 -27.21 3.16 -12.44
C TYR A 483 -27.55 4.62 -12.71
N LEU A 484 -26.68 5.55 -12.29
CA LEU A 484 -26.91 6.98 -12.41
C LEU A 484 -26.88 7.45 -13.87
N GLN A 485 -27.81 8.34 -14.21
CA GLN A 485 -27.89 8.99 -15.53
C GLN A 485 -27.63 10.50 -15.44
N SER A 486 -27.82 11.10 -14.28
CA SER A 486 -27.61 12.52 -14.02
C SER A 486 -27.13 12.74 -12.58
N LEU A 487 -26.62 13.94 -12.32
CA LEU A 487 -26.31 14.42 -10.98
C LEU A 487 -27.21 15.59 -10.60
N PRO A 488 -27.49 15.77 -9.30
CA PRO A 488 -28.26 16.91 -8.82
C PRO A 488 -27.52 18.22 -9.07
N SER A 489 -28.27 19.28 -9.33
CA SER A 489 -27.71 20.61 -9.63
C SER A 489 -26.90 21.19 -8.47
N SER A 490 -27.23 20.80 -7.25
CA SER A 490 -26.54 21.20 -6.02
C SER A 490 -25.08 20.76 -5.93
N ILE A 491 -24.65 19.77 -6.70
CA ILE A 491 -23.22 19.37 -6.79
C ILE A 491 -22.33 20.58 -7.13
N SER A 492 -22.83 21.52 -7.92
CA SER A 492 -22.12 22.78 -8.24
C SER A 492 -21.77 23.62 -7.01
N CYS A 493 -22.41 23.41 -5.86
CA CYS A 493 -22.15 24.10 -4.61
C CYS A 493 -20.96 23.55 -3.81
N LEU A 494 -20.38 22.43 -4.21
CA LEU A 494 -19.29 21.74 -3.51
C LEU A 494 -17.93 22.40 -3.80
N GLN A 495 -17.58 23.44 -3.07
CA GLN A 495 -16.38 24.27 -3.32
C GLN A 495 -15.06 23.56 -2.98
N TYR A 496 -15.09 22.45 -2.22
CA TYR A 496 -13.90 21.70 -1.79
C TYR A 496 -13.76 20.37 -2.49
N LEU A 497 -14.68 19.96 -3.37
CA LEU A 497 -14.65 18.68 -4.06
C LEU A 497 -13.48 18.64 -5.03
N ARG A 498 -12.52 17.72 -4.80
CA ARG A 498 -11.32 17.53 -5.62
C ARG A 498 -11.37 16.26 -6.45
N TYR A 499 -12.03 15.24 -5.95
CA TYR A 499 -12.11 13.92 -6.58
C TYR A 499 -13.55 13.52 -6.76
N ILE A 500 -13.92 13.11 -7.98
CA ILE A 500 -15.19 12.48 -8.27
C ILE A 500 -15.00 11.29 -9.20
N ASP A 501 -15.58 10.13 -8.83
CA ASP A 501 -15.60 8.93 -9.65
C ASP A 501 -17.05 8.57 -10.03
N LEU A 502 -17.34 8.67 -11.32
CA LEU A 502 -18.62 8.36 -11.98
C LEU A 502 -18.55 7.07 -12.77
N SER A 503 -17.46 6.31 -12.72
CA SER A 503 -17.23 5.17 -13.60
C SER A 503 -18.30 4.08 -13.46
N PHE A 504 -18.50 3.30 -14.52
CA PHE A 504 -19.49 2.22 -14.54
C PHE A 504 -20.90 2.69 -14.17
N ASN A 505 -21.39 3.75 -14.82
CA ASN A 505 -22.72 4.29 -14.69
C ASN A 505 -23.42 4.37 -16.07
N ARG A 506 -24.46 5.19 -16.21
CA ARG A 506 -25.26 5.33 -17.43
C ARG A 506 -25.30 6.78 -17.94
N PHE A 507 -24.27 7.56 -17.70
CA PHE A 507 -24.18 8.94 -18.17
C PHE A 507 -24.01 8.97 -19.70
N VAL A 508 -24.89 9.71 -20.39
CA VAL A 508 -24.81 9.95 -21.83
C VAL A 508 -23.97 11.20 -22.16
N GLU A 509 -23.87 12.09 -21.17
CA GLU A 509 -23.02 13.29 -21.20
C GLU A 509 -22.47 13.56 -19.79
N LEU A 510 -21.40 14.34 -19.70
CA LEU A 510 -20.89 14.80 -18.41
C LEU A 510 -21.91 15.75 -17.79
N PRO A 511 -22.34 15.52 -16.53
CA PRO A 511 -23.36 16.34 -15.88
C PRO A 511 -22.95 17.81 -15.81
N GLU A 512 -23.83 18.72 -16.18
CA GLU A 512 -23.57 20.16 -16.22
C GLU A 512 -23.13 20.73 -14.87
N ALA A 513 -23.64 20.19 -13.77
CA ALA A 513 -23.28 20.58 -12.42
C ALA A 513 -21.78 20.43 -12.13
N ILE A 514 -21.08 19.46 -12.73
CA ILE A 514 -19.65 19.21 -12.51
C ILE A 514 -18.79 20.37 -13.04
N TYR A 515 -19.16 20.96 -14.17
CA TYR A 515 -18.36 22.04 -14.79
C TYR A 515 -18.26 23.32 -13.92
N ASN A 516 -19.10 23.43 -12.91
CA ASN A 516 -19.08 24.54 -11.97
C ASN A 516 -18.28 24.24 -10.69
N VAL A 517 -17.76 23.01 -10.53
CA VAL A 517 -16.93 22.60 -9.39
C VAL A 517 -15.47 22.97 -9.65
N VAL A 518 -15.13 24.24 -9.47
CA VAL A 518 -13.80 24.81 -9.83
C VAL A 518 -12.62 24.24 -9.04
N SER A 519 -12.87 23.54 -7.94
CA SER A 519 -11.88 22.86 -7.11
C SER A 519 -11.47 21.48 -7.62
N LEU A 520 -12.19 20.94 -8.63
CA LEU A 520 -12.04 19.56 -9.09
C LEU A 520 -10.67 19.34 -9.73
N GLU A 521 -9.96 18.32 -9.22
CA GLU A 521 -8.63 17.90 -9.67
C GLU A 521 -8.68 16.58 -10.45
N SER A 522 -9.61 15.68 -10.09
CA SER A 522 -9.76 14.37 -10.71
C SER A 522 -11.21 14.07 -11.05
N LEU A 523 -11.46 13.82 -12.33
CA LEU A 523 -12.76 13.41 -12.90
C LEU A 523 -12.58 12.06 -13.60
N ILE A 524 -13.15 11.01 -13.01
CA ILE A 524 -13.14 9.66 -13.55
C ILE A 524 -14.55 9.34 -14.02
N ALA A 525 -14.74 9.06 -15.31
CA ALA A 525 -16.04 8.77 -15.92
C ALA A 525 -15.92 7.66 -16.98
N ASN A 526 -14.99 6.73 -16.78
CA ASN A 526 -14.83 5.58 -17.66
C ASN A 526 -16.02 4.62 -17.56
N ASP A 527 -16.21 3.79 -18.58
CA ASP A 527 -17.29 2.79 -18.65
C ASP A 527 -18.68 3.41 -18.45
N ASN A 528 -18.98 4.44 -19.24
CA ASN A 528 -20.28 5.10 -19.34
C ASN A 528 -20.79 5.11 -20.79
N LEU A 529 -21.79 5.91 -21.10
CA LEU A 529 -22.39 6.04 -22.43
C LEU A 529 -22.13 7.44 -23.04
N ILE A 530 -21.08 8.14 -22.59
CA ILE A 530 -20.79 9.53 -22.96
C ILE A 530 -20.51 9.63 -24.46
N GLU A 531 -21.27 10.47 -25.16
CA GLU A 531 -21.16 10.63 -26.62
C GLU A 531 -20.32 11.83 -27.05
N LYS A 532 -20.25 12.88 -26.21
CA LYS A 532 -19.62 14.16 -26.55
C LYS A 532 -18.79 14.70 -25.41
N ILE A 533 -17.73 15.44 -25.76
CA ILE A 533 -16.87 16.20 -24.82
C ILE A 533 -17.16 17.68 -25.05
N ASP A 534 -17.69 18.36 -24.04
CA ASP A 534 -17.82 19.82 -24.04
C ASP A 534 -16.56 20.47 -23.47
N VAL A 535 -15.64 20.82 -24.35
CA VAL A 535 -14.37 21.42 -23.95
C VAL A 535 -14.57 22.81 -23.36
N SER A 536 -15.54 23.59 -23.89
CA SER A 536 -15.81 24.94 -23.41
C SER A 536 -16.23 24.95 -21.92
N SER A 537 -16.94 23.93 -21.49
CA SER A 537 -17.31 23.73 -20.09
C SER A 537 -16.18 23.14 -19.26
N LEU A 538 -15.35 22.23 -19.81
CA LEU A 538 -14.15 21.70 -19.14
C LEU A 538 -13.10 22.78 -18.85
N GLU A 539 -12.97 23.80 -19.68
CA GLU A 539 -12.04 24.93 -19.47
C GLU A 539 -12.32 25.71 -18.18
N LYS A 540 -13.55 25.64 -17.63
CA LYS A 540 -13.90 26.22 -16.34
C LYS A 540 -13.19 25.52 -15.18
N LEU A 541 -12.86 24.24 -15.35
CA LEU A 541 -12.20 23.41 -14.34
C LEU A 541 -10.67 23.62 -14.34
N ARG A 542 -10.24 24.78 -13.89
CA ARG A 542 -8.83 25.20 -13.94
C ARG A 542 -7.84 24.33 -13.17
N LYS A 543 -8.32 23.50 -12.21
CA LYS A 543 -7.49 22.59 -11.42
C LYS A 543 -7.51 21.16 -11.91
N LEU A 544 -8.29 20.85 -12.95
CA LEU A 544 -8.43 19.48 -13.45
C LEU A 544 -7.09 18.96 -13.96
N ALA A 545 -6.59 17.92 -13.28
CA ALA A 545 -5.33 17.25 -13.59
C ALA A 545 -5.54 15.85 -14.16
N ILE A 546 -6.63 15.17 -13.81
CA ILE A 546 -6.95 13.80 -14.24
C ILE A 546 -8.33 13.81 -14.88
N LEU A 547 -8.41 13.35 -16.13
CA LEU A 547 -9.65 13.14 -16.86
C LEU A 547 -9.63 11.74 -17.50
N ASP A 548 -10.46 10.84 -17.01
CA ASP A 548 -10.61 9.50 -17.56
C ASP A 548 -12.00 9.33 -18.18
N LEU A 549 -12.03 9.18 -19.50
CA LEU A 549 -13.22 8.94 -20.34
C LEU A 549 -13.09 7.62 -21.11
N THR A 550 -12.29 6.69 -20.62
CA THR A 550 -12.08 5.37 -21.24
C THR A 550 -13.41 4.62 -21.37
N ASN A 551 -13.56 3.81 -22.43
CA ASN A 551 -14.73 2.96 -22.65
C ASN A 551 -16.07 3.73 -22.61
N ASN A 552 -16.20 4.76 -23.46
CA ASN A 552 -17.41 5.52 -23.66
C ASN A 552 -17.84 5.47 -25.15
N ASN A 553 -18.89 6.20 -25.51
CA ASN A 553 -19.43 6.26 -26.88
C ASN A 553 -18.98 7.53 -27.64
N ILE A 554 -17.87 8.15 -27.25
CA ILE A 554 -17.41 9.41 -27.84
C ILE A 554 -17.10 9.19 -29.31
N ALA A 555 -17.82 9.91 -30.17
CA ALA A 555 -17.70 9.80 -31.62
C ALA A 555 -16.65 10.76 -32.20
N HIS A 556 -16.34 11.84 -31.49
CA HIS A 556 -15.39 12.87 -31.92
C HIS A 556 -14.65 13.46 -30.72
N VAL A 557 -13.33 13.60 -30.84
CA VAL A 557 -12.48 14.28 -29.85
C VAL A 557 -12.20 15.70 -30.37
N PRO A 558 -12.71 16.75 -29.71
CA PRO A 558 -12.47 18.13 -30.11
C PRO A 558 -10.97 18.46 -29.98
N PRO A 559 -10.34 19.05 -31.01
CA PRO A 559 -8.92 19.47 -30.95
C PRO A 559 -8.63 20.45 -29.80
N GLU A 560 -9.61 21.26 -29.42
CA GLU A 560 -9.55 22.26 -28.35
C GLU A 560 -9.25 21.62 -26.99
N LEU A 561 -9.52 20.33 -26.81
CA LEU A 561 -9.14 19.57 -25.61
C LEU A 561 -7.62 19.66 -25.35
N GLY A 562 -6.83 19.84 -26.40
CA GLY A 562 -5.39 20.09 -26.31
C GLY A 562 -5.02 21.37 -25.54
N ASN A 563 -5.95 22.32 -25.36
CA ASN A 563 -5.72 23.57 -24.64
C ASN A 563 -5.79 23.45 -23.12
N LEU A 564 -6.22 22.31 -22.58
CA LEU A 564 -6.29 22.07 -21.14
C LEU A 564 -4.88 21.83 -20.56
N LYS A 565 -4.16 22.92 -20.27
CA LYS A 565 -2.74 22.93 -19.87
C LYS A 565 -2.44 22.24 -18.55
N ASN A 566 -3.43 22.12 -17.66
CA ASN A 566 -3.25 21.55 -16.33
C ASN A 566 -3.48 20.04 -16.28
N LEU A 567 -3.93 19.45 -17.40
CA LEU A 567 -4.22 18.04 -17.49
C LEU A 567 -2.90 17.24 -17.53
N ARG A 568 -2.72 16.36 -16.54
CA ARG A 568 -1.56 15.48 -16.39
C ARG A 568 -1.85 14.05 -16.83
N ASN A 569 -3.10 13.63 -16.70
CA ASN A 569 -3.54 12.31 -17.13
C ASN A 569 -4.85 12.44 -17.93
N LEU A 570 -4.80 12.01 -19.19
CA LEU A 570 -5.94 11.99 -20.12
C LEU A 570 -6.09 10.58 -20.69
N SER A 571 -7.18 9.90 -20.34
CA SER A 571 -7.50 8.56 -20.84
C SER A 571 -8.74 8.61 -21.73
N LEU A 572 -8.61 8.18 -23.01
CA LEU A 572 -9.66 8.20 -24.02
C LEU A 572 -9.81 6.86 -24.76
N LEU A 573 -9.10 5.81 -24.34
CA LEU A 573 -9.14 4.50 -24.98
C LEU A 573 -10.54 3.88 -24.96
N GLY A 574 -10.84 2.99 -25.90
CA GLY A 574 -12.11 2.26 -25.92
C GLY A 574 -13.33 3.09 -26.35
N ASN A 575 -13.14 4.21 -27.07
CA ASN A 575 -14.21 5.06 -27.60
C ASN A 575 -14.45 4.82 -29.10
N CYS A 576 -15.52 5.40 -29.66
CA CYS A 576 -16.00 5.16 -31.03
C CYS A 576 -15.33 6.04 -32.09
N PHE A 577 -14.50 7.01 -31.74
CA PHE A 577 -13.86 7.92 -32.69
C PHE A 577 -12.74 7.24 -33.50
N LYS A 578 -12.51 7.73 -34.71
CA LYS A 578 -11.43 7.26 -35.61
C LYS A 578 -10.10 8.00 -35.39
N TYR A 579 -10.13 9.20 -34.88
CA TYR A 579 -8.99 10.07 -34.61
C TYR A 579 -9.16 10.76 -33.26
N PRO A 580 -8.08 10.85 -32.43
CA PRO A 580 -6.72 10.32 -32.60
C PRO A 580 -6.65 8.79 -32.73
N ARG A 581 -5.64 8.27 -33.45
CA ARG A 581 -5.40 6.82 -33.55
C ARG A 581 -4.94 6.25 -32.20
N GLN A 582 -5.23 5.00 -31.94
CA GLN A 582 -4.87 4.31 -30.70
C GLN A 582 -3.38 4.40 -30.34
N ALA A 583 -2.49 4.34 -31.35
CA ALA A 583 -1.06 4.50 -31.16
C ALA A 583 -0.64 5.88 -30.59
N ILE A 584 -1.48 6.93 -30.78
CA ILE A 584 -1.26 8.24 -30.18
C ILE A 584 -1.79 8.27 -28.75
N LEU A 585 -2.96 7.68 -28.51
CA LEU A 585 -3.59 7.61 -27.18
C LEU A 585 -2.82 6.77 -26.16
N MET A 586 -1.93 5.87 -26.64
CA MET A 586 -1.03 5.07 -25.78
C MET A 586 0.23 5.83 -25.35
N LYS A 587 0.46 7.02 -25.89
CA LYS A 587 1.57 7.88 -25.49
C LYS A 587 1.25 8.64 -24.22
N ASP A 588 2.22 9.39 -23.71
CA ASP A 588 1.97 10.23 -22.56
C ASP A 588 0.95 11.34 -22.85
N THR A 589 0.36 11.88 -21.81
CA THR A 589 -0.73 12.85 -21.92
C THR A 589 -0.29 14.12 -22.68
N GLU A 590 0.94 14.60 -22.46
CA GLU A 590 1.42 15.82 -23.13
C GLU A 590 1.58 15.61 -24.64
N GLU A 591 2.01 14.43 -25.08
CA GLU A 591 2.08 14.11 -26.52
C GLU A 591 0.68 14.05 -27.14
N VAL A 592 -0.31 13.49 -26.43
CA VAL A 592 -1.71 13.46 -26.88
C VAL A 592 -2.27 14.88 -27.00
N LEU A 593 -2.08 15.71 -25.98
CA LEU A 593 -2.54 17.10 -25.97
C LEU A 593 -1.82 17.94 -27.03
N SER A 594 -0.52 17.73 -27.22
CA SER A 594 0.24 18.41 -28.30
C SER A 594 -0.26 18.02 -29.70
N TYR A 595 -0.54 16.73 -29.90
CA TYR A 595 -1.15 16.26 -31.15
C TYR A 595 -2.49 16.93 -31.40
N LEU A 596 -3.38 17.02 -30.42
CA LEU A 596 -4.68 17.69 -30.55
C LEU A 596 -4.52 19.18 -30.84
N ARG A 597 -3.63 19.88 -30.12
CA ARG A 597 -3.34 21.32 -30.39
C ARG A 597 -2.91 21.59 -31.85
N ASN A 598 -2.15 20.68 -32.44
CA ASN A 598 -1.70 20.80 -33.82
C ASN A 598 -2.84 20.61 -34.85
N LEU A 599 -3.98 20.08 -34.44
CA LEU A 599 -5.17 19.94 -35.29
C LEU A 599 -6.11 21.15 -35.23
N ILE A 600 -5.89 22.10 -34.33
CA ILE A 600 -6.69 23.31 -34.22
C ILE A 600 -6.37 24.19 -35.46
N PRO A 601 -7.36 24.56 -36.27
CA PRO A 601 -7.15 25.48 -37.39
C PRO A 601 -6.59 26.82 -36.89
N ARG A 602 -5.51 27.27 -37.52
CA ARG A 602 -4.89 28.60 -37.22
C ARG A 602 -5.77 29.75 -37.66
#